data_cc759a4095a94ac8315a123e0206b6be
#
_entry.id   cc759a4095a94ac8315a123e0206b6be
#
_cell.length_a   1.000
_cell.length_b   1.000
_cell.length_c   1.000
_cell.angle_alpha   90.00
_cell.angle_beta   90.00
_cell.angle_gamma   90.00
#
_symmetry.space_group_name_H-M   'P 1'
#
loop_
_entity.id
_entity.type
_entity.pdbx_description
1 polymer ?
#
loop_
_entity_poly.entity_id
_entity_poly.type
_entity_poly.pdbx_seq_one_letter_code
_entity_poly.pdbx_strand_id
1 'polypeptide(L)'
;MLFRSLGDTAVAINGDDPRYAHLHGCHVVLPLLNKEIPIVCDEHADMTKGTGVVKITPAHDPNDFEVGLRHDLPIVRVFTYDGRMTGAADKAAADALFAAGKNTVNEPQVLDCGKYAGMTTMEARKAILADLKEGGFLKEIEPLKHEVGTCYRCHSTIEPMVSKQWFVKMEPLAKPAIESVEKGEIKFIPERFTKNYMNWMKGTRDWCISRQLWWGHQIPAYYCDDCGETVVAKETPCTCPKCGGSKFTQDPDTLDTWFSSALWPFSTLGWPNEDSADLKYFYPTNTLVTGYDIIGFWVSRMIFSGLAYTGKAPFDTVCIHGIVRDSQGRKMSKSLGNGIDPLEVIAQYGADALRFMLVDGSTPGNDMRYIEKKVEAARNFANKLWNATRFVLMNLPEDFQPGLPSEEKLDMSDKWVLTKLNQVAGAMSDNLDHYEKIGRAHV
;
A
#
# COMPACT_ATOMS: atom_id res chain seq x y z
N MET A 1 14.36 -13.40 -20.45
CA MET A 1 14.81 -12.03 -20.11
C MET A 1 16.11 -11.61 -20.82
N LEU A 2 16.45 -12.27 -21.90
CA LEU A 2 17.76 -12.12 -22.59
C LEU A 2 18.01 -10.73 -23.18
N PHE A 3 16.98 -10.00 -23.62
CA PHE A 3 17.12 -8.65 -24.19
C PHE A 3 17.67 -7.63 -23.18
N ARG A 4 17.49 -7.86 -21.87
CA ARG A 4 18.04 -7.00 -20.80
C ARG A 4 19.54 -7.16 -20.68
N SER A 5 20.10 -8.31 -21.06
CA SER A 5 21.53 -8.60 -20.93
C SER A 5 22.44 -7.69 -21.75
N LEU A 6 21.92 -6.94 -22.73
CA LEU A 6 22.67 -5.84 -23.34
C LEU A 6 23.03 -4.74 -22.33
N GLY A 7 22.25 -4.60 -21.24
CA GLY A 7 22.50 -3.67 -20.16
C GLY A 7 23.26 -4.28 -18.97
N ASP A 8 23.83 -5.47 -19.11
CA ASP A 8 24.62 -6.07 -18.03
C ASP A 8 25.88 -5.23 -17.77
N THR A 9 26.15 -4.99 -16.49
CA THR A 9 27.27 -4.16 -16.04
C THR A 9 28.24 -4.91 -15.15
N ALA A 10 27.89 -6.12 -14.71
CA ALA A 10 28.78 -7.04 -14.01
C ALA A 10 28.28 -8.48 -14.11
N VAL A 11 29.15 -9.38 -13.70
CA VAL A 11 28.82 -10.76 -13.37
C VAL A 11 29.12 -10.95 -11.89
N ALA A 12 28.17 -11.48 -11.12
CA ALA A 12 28.35 -11.78 -9.70
C ALA A 12 28.68 -13.28 -9.49
N ILE A 13 29.62 -13.54 -8.63
CA ILE A 13 29.98 -14.86 -8.09
C ILE A 13 29.93 -14.78 -6.56
N ASN A 14 29.73 -15.91 -5.91
CA ASN A 14 29.86 -15.95 -4.46
C ASN A 14 31.36 -15.98 -4.08
N GLY A 15 31.76 -15.13 -3.14
CA GLY A 15 33.16 -15.03 -2.71
C GLY A 15 33.71 -16.32 -2.09
N ASP A 16 32.82 -17.15 -1.53
CA ASP A 16 33.18 -18.43 -0.90
C ASP A 16 33.12 -19.64 -1.88
N ASP A 17 32.75 -19.39 -3.16
CA ASP A 17 32.67 -20.46 -4.14
C ASP A 17 34.05 -20.85 -4.68
N PRO A 18 34.58 -22.02 -4.30
CA PRO A 18 35.94 -22.44 -4.71
C PRO A 18 36.10 -22.65 -6.21
N ARG A 19 34.99 -22.87 -6.93
CA ARG A 19 35.01 -23.05 -8.40
C ARG A 19 35.48 -21.80 -9.13
N TYR A 20 35.22 -20.65 -8.56
CA TYR A 20 35.46 -19.35 -9.19
C TYR A 20 36.44 -18.43 -8.46
N ALA A 21 37.10 -18.94 -7.41
CA ALA A 21 38.08 -18.17 -6.62
C ALA A 21 39.18 -17.52 -7.49
N HIS A 22 39.57 -18.17 -8.57
CA HIS A 22 40.57 -17.70 -9.52
C HIS A 22 40.10 -16.55 -10.43
N LEU A 23 38.79 -16.25 -10.41
CA LEU A 23 38.18 -15.17 -11.21
C LEU A 23 37.92 -13.88 -10.38
N HIS A 24 38.25 -13.87 -9.11
CA HIS A 24 38.10 -12.67 -8.29
C HIS A 24 38.90 -11.50 -8.89
N GLY A 25 38.22 -10.36 -9.11
CA GLY A 25 38.82 -9.15 -9.69
C GLY A 25 39.09 -9.23 -11.21
N CYS A 26 38.71 -10.32 -11.86
CA CYS A 26 38.78 -10.43 -13.32
C CYS A 26 37.60 -9.71 -14.00
N HIS A 27 37.71 -9.61 -15.33
CA HIS A 27 36.66 -9.11 -16.22
C HIS A 27 36.21 -10.19 -17.18
N VAL A 28 35.00 -10.08 -17.66
CA VAL A 28 34.44 -10.90 -18.74
C VAL A 28 33.98 -10.02 -19.89
N VAL A 29 34.01 -10.56 -21.08
CA VAL A 29 33.51 -9.85 -22.27
C VAL A 29 32.04 -10.19 -22.46
N LEU A 30 31.19 -9.16 -22.44
CA LEU A 30 29.76 -9.29 -22.72
C LEU A 30 29.56 -9.59 -24.22
N PRO A 31 29.00 -10.74 -24.58
CA PRO A 31 28.77 -11.09 -26.00
C PRO A 31 27.91 -10.04 -26.74
N LEU A 32 28.05 -9.97 -28.06
CA LEU A 32 27.35 -9.08 -28.97
C LEU A 32 27.74 -7.59 -28.86
N LEU A 33 28.09 -7.09 -27.67
CA LEU A 33 28.57 -5.73 -27.46
C LEU A 33 30.09 -5.64 -27.43
N ASN A 34 30.78 -6.77 -27.26
CA ASN A 34 32.21 -6.85 -27.08
C ASN A 34 32.77 -5.90 -25.97
N LYS A 35 31.97 -5.74 -24.90
CA LYS A 35 32.24 -4.84 -23.77
C LYS A 35 32.79 -5.63 -22.61
N GLU A 36 33.86 -5.17 -22.00
CA GLU A 36 34.37 -5.74 -20.75
C GLU A 36 33.51 -5.26 -19.58
N ILE A 37 33.13 -6.20 -18.71
CA ILE A 37 32.41 -5.97 -17.46
C ILE A 37 33.11 -6.72 -16.31
N PRO A 38 33.12 -6.17 -15.08
CA PRO A 38 33.80 -6.77 -13.95
C PRO A 38 33.09 -8.02 -13.43
N ILE A 39 33.86 -8.92 -12.81
CA ILE A 39 33.35 -9.97 -11.94
C ILE A 39 33.39 -9.46 -10.51
N VAL A 40 32.22 -9.42 -9.83
CA VAL A 40 32.08 -8.97 -8.47
C VAL A 40 31.75 -10.13 -7.53
N CYS A 41 32.24 -10.07 -6.30
CA CYS A 41 31.90 -11.05 -5.27
C CYS A 41 30.70 -10.54 -4.46
N ASP A 42 29.55 -11.26 -4.53
CA ASP A 42 28.32 -10.88 -3.85
C ASP A 42 27.52 -12.13 -3.45
N GLU A 43 26.95 -12.12 -2.24
CA GLU A 43 26.09 -13.22 -1.72
C GLU A 43 24.77 -13.37 -2.50
N HIS A 44 24.43 -12.43 -3.35
CA HIS A 44 23.33 -12.56 -4.29
C HIS A 44 23.52 -13.76 -5.23
N ALA A 45 24.76 -14.13 -5.53
CA ALA A 45 25.10 -15.32 -6.29
C ALA A 45 25.02 -16.57 -5.40
N ASP A 46 23.93 -17.33 -5.54
CA ASP A 46 23.68 -18.57 -4.79
C ASP A 46 24.46 -19.73 -5.43
N MET A 47 25.48 -20.26 -4.72
CA MET A 47 26.35 -21.36 -5.16
C MET A 47 25.58 -22.64 -5.51
N THR A 48 24.37 -22.80 -4.99
CA THR A 48 23.55 -24.02 -5.17
C THR A 48 22.64 -23.96 -6.38
N LYS A 49 22.50 -22.80 -7.01
CA LYS A 49 21.60 -22.58 -8.15
C LYS A 49 22.34 -22.47 -9.46
N GLY A 50 21.97 -23.30 -10.43
CA GLY A 50 22.54 -23.30 -11.77
C GLY A 50 24.07 -23.43 -11.75
N THR A 51 24.76 -22.48 -12.40
CA THR A 51 26.22 -22.41 -12.39
C THR A 51 26.81 -21.77 -11.11
N GLY A 52 25.99 -21.11 -10.29
CA GLY A 52 26.46 -20.25 -9.21
C GLY A 52 26.91 -18.85 -9.68
N VAL A 53 26.76 -18.54 -10.96
CA VAL A 53 27.15 -17.26 -11.55
C VAL A 53 25.89 -16.51 -12.01
N VAL A 54 25.79 -15.22 -11.67
CA VAL A 54 24.62 -14.39 -11.97
C VAL A 54 25.05 -13.16 -12.75
N LYS A 55 24.38 -12.87 -13.87
CA LYS A 55 24.54 -11.60 -14.57
C LYS A 55 23.85 -10.47 -13.78
N ILE A 56 24.38 -9.26 -13.80
CA ILE A 56 23.85 -8.11 -13.07
C ILE A 56 23.45 -7.02 -14.05
N THR A 57 22.13 -6.71 -14.06
CA THR A 57 21.51 -5.66 -14.89
C THR A 57 20.79 -4.66 -14.01
N PRO A 58 21.47 -3.71 -13.37
CA PRO A 58 20.88 -2.82 -12.37
C PRO A 58 19.67 -2.02 -12.83
N ALA A 59 19.62 -1.64 -14.11
CA ALA A 59 18.50 -0.85 -14.63
C ALA A 59 17.18 -1.63 -14.76
N HIS A 60 17.21 -2.98 -14.73
CA HIS A 60 16.09 -3.80 -15.17
C HIS A 60 15.72 -4.95 -14.21
N ASP A 61 16.34 -5.01 -13.05
CA ASP A 61 16.01 -5.96 -12.01
C ASP A 61 16.22 -5.32 -10.63
N PRO A 62 15.23 -5.39 -9.71
CA PRO A 62 15.36 -4.76 -8.40
C PRO A 62 16.50 -5.35 -7.53
N ASN A 63 16.74 -6.66 -7.64
CA ASN A 63 17.82 -7.29 -6.87
C ASN A 63 19.19 -6.94 -7.47
N ASP A 64 19.29 -6.93 -8.81
CA ASP A 64 20.49 -6.50 -9.51
C ASP A 64 20.80 -5.02 -9.24
N PHE A 65 19.76 -4.19 -9.02
CA PHE A 65 19.92 -2.78 -8.64
C PHE A 65 20.61 -2.64 -7.28
N GLU A 66 20.19 -3.42 -6.28
CA GLU A 66 20.83 -3.44 -4.96
C GLU A 66 22.30 -3.90 -5.02
N VAL A 67 22.60 -4.92 -5.86
CA VAL A 67 23.98 -5.32 -6.13
C VAL A 67 24.76 -4.18 -6.78
N GLY A 68 24.13 -3.51 -7.75
CA GLY A 68 24.71 -2.34 -8.43
C GLY A 68 25.10 -1.23 -7.45
N LEU A 69 24.25 -0.93 -6.47
CA LEU A 69 24.55 0.07 -5.44
C LEU A 69 25.71 -0.36 -4.52
N ARG A 70 25.75 -1.65 -4.13
CA ARG A 70 26.83 -2.17 -3.25
C ARG A 70 28.22 -2.14 -3.91
N HIS A 71 28.25 -2.30 -5.23
CA HIS A 71 29.49 -2.40 -6.01
C HIS A 71 29.75 -1.20 -6.92
N ASP A 72 28.98 -0.10 -6.76
CA ASP A 72 29.09 1.12 -7.56
C ASP A 72 29.07 0.86 -9.09
N LEU A 73 28.18 -0.05 -9.52
CA LEU A 73 28.06 -0.45 -10.92
C LEU A 73 27.23 0.57 -11.72
N PRO A 74 27.58 0.81 -12.98
CA PRO A 74 26.75 1.65 -13.85
C PRO A 74 25.34 1.10 -14.03
N ILE A 75 24.35 1.99 -14.02
CA ILE A 75 22.96 1.66 -14.32
C ILE A 75 22.71 1.94 -15.79
N VAL A 76 22.51 0.90 -16.61
CA VAL A 76 22.42 1.01 -18.06
C VAL A 76 21.05 0.55 -18.55
N ARG A 77 20.25 1.51 -19.03
CA ARG A 77 18.91 1.29 -19.58
C ARG A 77 19.00 0.89 -21.06
N VAL A 78 18.24 -0.15 -21.46
CA VAL A 78 18.26 -0.71 -22.81
C VAL A 78 16.92 -0.67 -23.52
N PHE A 79 15.85 -0.19 -22.88
CA PHE A 79 14.55 0.02 -23.53
C PHE A 79 13.86 1.29 -23.02
N THR A 80 12.97 1.81 -23.84
CA THR A 80 12.18 3.03 -23.62
C THR A 80 10.92 2.73 -22.80
N TYR A 81 10.20 3.79 -22.37
CA TYR A 81 8.96 3.65 -21.58
C TYR A 81 7.81 2.96 -22.35
N ASP A 82 7.87 2.96 -23.68
CA ASP A 82 6.91 2.23 -24.53
C ASP A 82 7.35 0.79 -24.86
N GLY A 83 8.42 0.30 -24.23
CA GLY A 83 8.86 -1.09 -24.32
C GLY A 83 9.61 -1.43 -25.62
N ARG A 84 10.29 -0.46 -26.22
CA ARG A 84 11.16 -0.64 -27.40
C ARG A 84 12.61 -0.51 -27.03
N MET A 85 13.47 -1.28 -27.67
CA MET A 85 14.91 -1.18 -27.46
C MET A 85 15.42 0.21 -27.83
N THR A 86 16.28 0.79 -27.00
CA THR A 86 16.84 2.12 -27.16
C THR A 86 17.83 2.17 -28.36
N GLY A 87 17.88 3.32 -29.01
CA GLY A 87 18.78 3.57 -30.16
C GLY A 87 19.64 4.81 -29.95
N ALA A 88 20.34 5.20 -31.04
CA ALA A 88 21.27 6.32 -31.06
C ALA A 88 20.61 7.65 -30.66
N ALA A 89 19.33 7.87 -31.03
CA ALA A 89 18.60 9.09 -30.68
C ALA A 89 18.30 9.16 -29.17
N ASP A 90 17.90 8.05 -28.58
CA ASP A 90 17.62 7.96 -27.12
C ASP A 90 18.89 8.19 -26.31
N LYS A 91 20.00 7.59 -26.77
CA LYS A 91 21.33 7.81 -26.17
C LYS A 91 21.76 9.26 -26.26
N ALA A 92 21.66 9.87 -27.44
CA ALA A 92 22.05 11.26 -27.61
C ALA A 92 21.22 12.24 -26.75
N ALA A 93 19.92 11.98 -26.61
CA ALA A 93 19.06 12.77 -25.75
C ALA A 93 19.48 12.66 -24.28
N ALA A 94 19.79 11.45 -23.79
CA ALA A 94 20.27 11.22 -22.43
C ALA A 94 21.64 11.87 -22.19
N ASP A 95 22.58 11.71 -23.11
CA ASP A 95 23.91 12.30 -23.02
C ASP A 95 23.86 13.84 -23.00
N ALA A 96 22.93 14.46 -23.74
CA ALA A 96 22.72 15.91 -23.74
C ALA A 96 22.21 16.42 -22.37
N LEU A 97 21.30 15.68 -21.73
CA LEU A 97 20.84 16.00 -20.37
C LEU A 97 21.97 15.86 -19.36
N PHE A 98 22.81 14.86 -19.51
CA PHE A 98 23.99 14.65 -18.67
C PHE A 98 25.00 15.81 -18.82
N ALA A 99 25.31 16.19 -20.02
CA ALA A 99 26.24 17.31 -20.33
C ALA A 99 25.70 18.65 -19.79
N ALA A 100 24.39 18.83 -19.75
CA ALA A 100 23.74 20.02 -19.20
C ALA A 100 23.72 20.06 -17.65
N GLY A 101 24.27 19.05 -16.98
CA GLY A 101 24.26 18.95 -15.51
C GLY A 101 22.85 18.76 -14.91
N LYS A 102 21.89 18.32 -15.73
CA LYS A 102 20.51 18.10 -15.34
C LYS A 102 20.26 16.68 -14.81
N ASN A 103 21.30 15.87 -14.72
CA ASN A 103 21.23 14.50 -14.23
C ASN A 103 21.67 14.37 -12.77
N THR A 104 20.99 13.50 -12.03
CA THR A 104 21.39 13.12 -10.67
C THR A 104 22.40 11.97 -10.68
N VAL A 105 23.09 11.75 -9.57
CA VAL A 105 24.19 10.79 -9.40
C VAL A 105 23.82 9.36 -9.81
N ASN A 106 22.56 8.97 -9.73
CA ASN A 106 22.09 7.61 -10.03
C ASN A 106 21.18 7.55 -11.29
N GLU A 107 21.34 8.49 -12.23
CA GLU A 107 20.51 8.44 -13.44
C GLU A 107 21.01 7.36 -14.39
N PRO A 108 20.10 6.54 -14.96
CA PRO A 108 20.49 5.50 -15.89
C PRO A 108 21.17 6.08 -17.12
N GLN A 109 22.33 5.54 -17.47
CA GLN A 109 22.90 5.70 -18.80
C GLN A 109 21.98 5.02 -19.83
N VAL A 110 21.89 5.54 -21.03
CA VAL A 110 21.09 4.93 -22.11
C VAL A 110 22.01 4.29 -23.12
N LEU A 111 21.83 3.00 -23.38
CA LEU A 111 22.60 2.29 -24.40
C LEU A 111 21.98 2.51 -25.78
N ASP A 112 22.81 2.70 -26.78
CA ASP A 112 22.40 2.44 -28.16
C ASP A 112 22.49 0.94 -28.44
N CYS A 113 21.32 0.28 -28.57
CA CYS A 113 21.25 -1.16 -28.84
C CYS A 113 21.53 -1.54 -30.30
N GLY A 114 21.99 -0.59 -31.13
CA GLY A 114 22.41 -0.83 -32.50
C GLY A 114 21.31 -1.47 -33.36
N LYS A 115 21.61 -2.62 -33.97
CA LYS A 115 20.64 -3.32 -34.84
C LYS A 115 19.34 -3.75 -34.16
N TYR A 116 19.28 -3.76 -32.84
CA TYR A 116 18.07 -4.10 -32.07
C TYR A 116 17.21 -2.86 -31.75
N ALA A 117 17.69 -1.66 -32.01
CA ALA A 117 17.00 -0.41 -31.75
C ALA A 117 15.59 -0.37 -32.37
N GLY A 118 14.59 0.10 -31.63
CA GLY A 118 13.19 0.18 -32.04
C GLY A 118 12.42 -1.15 -32.04
N MET A 119 13.06 -2.29 -31.86
CA MET A 119 12.39 -3.58 -31.70
C MET A 119 11.64 -3.61 -30.39
N THR A 120 10.49 -4.29 -30.35
CA THR A 120 9.85 -4.65 -29.08
C THR A 120 10.74 -5.62 -28.29
N THR A 121 10.56 -5.69 -26.98
CA THR A 121 11.32 -6.60 -26.09
C THR A 121 11.25 -8.06 -26.55
N MET A 122 10.13 -8.47 -27.10
CA MET A 122 9.95 -9.84 -27.61
C MET A 122 10.64 -10.11 -28.95
N GLU A 123 10.63 -9.13 -29.85
CA GLU A 123 11.40 -9.21 -31.11
C GLU A 123 12.89 -9.21 -30.83
N ALA A 124 13.36 -8.31 -29.98
CA ALA A 124 14.76 -8.25 -29.56
C ALA A 124 15.23 -9.55 -28.92
N ARG A 125 14.40 -10.17 -28.08
CA ARG A 125 14.71 -11.47 -27.47
C ARG A 125 14.98 -12.56 -28.54
N LYS A 126 14.16 -12.59 -29.58
CA LYS A 126 14.32 -13.57 -30.68
C LYS A 126 15.59 -13.30 -31.48
N ALA A 127 15.83 -12.04 -31.81
CA ALA A 127 17.01 -11.63 -32.59
C ALA A 127 18.31 -11.88 -31.83
N ILE A 128 18.37 -11.51 -30.53
CA ILE A 128 19.55 -11.73 -29.68
C ILE A 128 19.82 -13.22 -29.52
N LEU A 129 18.81 -14.07 -29.38
CA LEU A 129 19.01 -15.53 -29.33
C LEU A 129 19.61 -16.09 -30.62
N ALA A 130 19.14 -15.60 -31.75
CA ALA A 130 19.69 -16.01 -33.05
C ALA A 130 21.17 -15.61 -33.19
N ASP A 131 21.49 -14.38 -32.83
CA ASP A 131 22.87 -13.86 -32.90
C ASP A 131 23.82 -14.57 -31.92
N LEU A 132 23.38 -14.87 -30.70
CA LEU A 132 24.18 -15.64 -29.74
C LEU A 132 24.43 -17.08 -30.23
N LYS A 133 23.46 -17.66 -30.96
CA LYS A 133 23.62 -18.98 -31.56
C LYS A 133 24.60 -18.93 -32.73
N GLU A 134 24.47 -17.96 -33.59
CA GLU A 134 25.38 -17.76 -34.73
C GLU A 134 26.82 -17.46 -34.29
N GLY A 135 26.99 -16.65 -33.25
CA GLY A 135 28.28 -16.34 -32.63
C GLY A 135 28.89 -17.47 -31.79
N GLY A 136 28.21 -18.60 -31.62
CA GLY A 136 28.69 -19.73 -30.81
C GLY A 136 28.65 -19.52 -29.30
N PHE A 137 28.00 -18.47 -28.84
CA PHE A 137 27.89 -18.16 -27.42
C PHE A 137 26.74 -18.89 -26.71
N LEU A 138 25.75 -19.38 -27.46
CA LEU A 138 24.61 -20.09 -26.91
C LEU A 138 24.92 -21.58 -26.76
N LYS A 139 25.03 -22.05 -25.50
CA LYS A 139 25.27 -23.46 -25.20
C LYS A 139 23.98 -24.27 -25.24
N GLU A 140 22.98 -23.83 -24.48
CA GLU A 140 21.74 -24.57 -24.29
C GLU A 140 20.59 -23.62 -23.90
N ILE A 141 19.36 -24.02 -24.20
CA ILE A 141 18.14 -23.34 -23.74
C ILE A 141 17.36 -24.32 -22.87
N GLU A 142 17.32 -24.07 -21.58
CA GLU A 142 16.53 -24.85 -20.64
C GLU A 142 15.17 -24.15 -20.37
N PRO A 143 14.04 -24.87 -20.49
CA PRO A 143 12.73 -24.30 -20.13
C PRO A 143 12.62 -24.18 -18.62
N LEU A 144 12.44 -22.96 -18.13
CA LEU A 144 12.23 -22.64 -16.72
C LEU A 144 10.79 -22.15 -16.50
N LYS A 145 10.06 -22.82 -15.62
CA LYS A 145 8.73 -22.38 -15.17
C LYS A 145 8.91 -21.38 -14.03
N HIS A 146 8.49 -20.12 -14.25
CA HIS A 146 8.54 -19.08 -13.24
C HIS A 146 7.33 -18.15 -13.37
N GLU A 147 7.02 -17.41 -12.30
CA GLU A 147 5.98 -16.40 -12.31
C GLU A 147 6.48 -15.12 -13.00
N VAL A 148 5.62 -14.53 -13.83
CA VAL A 148 5.88 -13.26 -14.53
C VAL A 148 4.84 -12.26 -14.10
N GLY A 149 5.28 -11.07 -13.64
CA GLY A 149 4.40 -9.96 -13.32
C GLY A 149 3.62 -9.48 -14.54
N THR A 150 2.33 -9.32 -14.40
CA THR A 150 1.46 -8.78 -15.46
C THR A 150 0.65 -7.60 -14.95
N CYS A 151 0.29 -6.69 -15.84
CA CYS A 151 -0.62 -5.60 -15.54
C CYS A 151 -2.01 -6.17 -15.18
N TYR A 152 -2.55 -5.80 -14.02
CA TYR A 152 -3.88 -6.27 -13.57
C TYR A 152 -5.04 -5.80 -14.46
N ARG A 153 -4.82 -4.78 -15.30
CA ARG A 153 -5.82 -4.23 -16.22
C ARG A 153 -5.80 -4.88 -17.60
N CYS A 154 -4.64 -4.91 -18.24
CA CYS A 154 -4.50 -5.35 -19.63
C CYS A 154 -3.73 -6.66 -19.78
N HIS A 155 -3.27 -7.26 -18.68
CA HIS A 155 -2.50 -8.51 -18.63
C HIS A 155 -1.18 -8.50 -19.42
N SER A 156 -0.74 -7.33 -19.88
CA SER A 156 0.59 -7.20 -20.51
C SER A 156 1.68 -7.52 -19.51
N THR A 157 2.75 -8.16 -19.98
CA THR A 157 3.94 -8.45 -19.20
C THR A 157 4.59 -7.16 -18.71
N ILE A 158 4.93 -7.10 -17.43
CA ILE A 158 5.64 -5.96 -16.84
C ILE A 158 7.14 -6.17 -17.04
N GLU A 159 7.80 -5.16 -17.62
CA GLU A 159 9.25 -5.10 -17.74
C GLU A 159 9.78 -4.08 -16.73
N PRO A 160 10.50 -4.51 -15.67
CA PRO A 160 11.06 -3.59 -14.68
C PRO A 160 12.06 -2.62 -15.30
N MET A 161 11.99 -1.36 -14.88
CA MET A 161 12.90 -0.31 -15.29
C MET A 161 13.10 0.69 -14.16
N VAL A 162 14.33 1.13 -13.95
CA VAL A 162 14.64 2.21 -12.99
C VAL A 162 14.14 3.54 -13.56
N SER A 163 13.43 4.30 -12.75
CA SER A 163 12.95 5.64 -13.07
C SER A 163 13.06 6.56 -11.86
N LYS A 164 13.15 7.86 -12.08
CA LYS A 164 13.10 8.84 -11.00
C LYS A 164 11.71 8.82 -10.36
N GLN A 165 11.70 8.78 -9.04
CA GLN A 165 10.48 8.77 -8.25
C GLN A 165 10.68 9.59 -6.98
N TRP A 166 9.60 10.12 -6.44
CA TRP A 166 9.61 10.76 -5.12
C TRP A 166 9.43 9.73 -4.04
N PHE A 167 10.29 9.78 -3.03
CA PHE A 167 10.27 8.89 -1.88
C PHE A 167 10.16 9.66 -0.57
N VAL A 168 9.39 9.11 0.34
CA VAL A 168 9.43 9.50 1.76
C VAL A 168 10.43 8.58 2.45
N LYS A 169 11.43 9.18 3.13
CA LYS A 169 12.37 8.46 3.96
C LYS A 169 11.66 7.96 5.21
N MET A 170 11.45 6.65 5.29
CA MET A 170 10.56 6.06 6.28
C MET A 170 11.19 5.84 7.65
N GLU A 171 12.48 5.61 7.75
CA GLU A 171 13.17 5.30 9.02
C GLU A 171 12.86 6.31 10.15
N PRO A 172 13.02 7.64 9.94
CA PRO A 172 12.74 8.64 10.99
C PRO A 172 11.26 8.73 11.36
N LEU A 173 10.35 8.31 10.48
CA LEU A 173 8.90 8.31 10.72
C LEU A 173 8.42 7.00 11.37
N ALA A 174 9.04 5.88 11.01
CA ALA A 174 8.67 4.57 11.53
C ALA A 174 9.04 4.40 13.01
N LYS A 175 10.17 4.93 13.44
CA LYS A 175 10.66 4.79 14.83
C LYS A 175 9.67 5.34 15.86
N PRO A 176 9.22 6.62 15.80
CA PRO A 176 8.21 7.12 16.73
C PRO A 176 6.88 6.37 16.66
N ALA A 177 6.49 5.94 15.46
CA ALA A 177 5.25 5.20 15.24
C ALA A 177 5.28 3.79 15.87
N ILE A 178 6.43 3.12 15.88
CA ILE A 178 6.65 1.86 16.58
C ILE A 178 6.60 2.10 18.10
N GLU A 179 7.34 3.11 18.58
CA GLU A 179 7.42 3.45 19.99
C GLU A 179 6.05 3.77 20.62
N SER A 180 5.17 4.49 19.91
CA SER A 180 3.85 4.84 20.41
C SER A 180 2.97 3.61 20.69
N VAL A 181 3.12 2.55 19.88
CA VAL A 181 2.42 1.27 20.09
C VAL A 181 3.10 0.45 21.19
N GLU A 182 4.43 0.40 21.24
CA GLU A 182 5.18 -0.31 22.30
C GLU A 182 4.94 0.29 23.68
N LYS A 183 4.76 1.60 23.78
CA LYS A 183 4.40 2.32 25.02
C LYS A 183 2.91 2.17 25.39
N GLY A 184 2.08 1.62 24.51
CA GLY A 184 0.64 1.46 24.74
C GLY A 184 -0.18 2.74 24.56
N GLU A 185 0.40 3.79 23.93
CA GLU A 185 -0.33 5.01 23.54
C GLU A 185 -1.39 4.69 22.48
N ILE A 186 -1.09 3.72 21.60
CA ILE A 186 -2.02 3.19 20.60
C ILE A 186 -2.21 1.70 20.84
N LYS A 187 -3.46 1.26 20.93
CA LYS A 187 -3.86 -0.14 21.16
C LYS A 187 -4.64 -0.68 19.96
N PHE A 188 -4.38 -1.93 19.59
CA PHE A 188 -5.14 -2.63 18.55
C PHE A 188 -6.13 -3.60 19.18
N ILE A 189 -7.36 -3.57 18.72
CA ILE A 189 -8.41 -4.50 19.12
C ILE A 189 -8.93 -5.25 17.90
N PRO A 190 -8.77 -6.60 17.85
CA PRO A 190 -8.10 -7.47 18.81
C PRO A 190 -6.57 -7.30 18.83
N GLU A 191 -5.96 -7.55 19.96
CA GLU A 191 -4.52 -7.39 20.22
C GLU A 191 -3.62 -8.11 19.21
N ARG A 192 -4.07 -9.23 18.63
CA ARG A 192 -3.32 -9.98 17.61
C ARG A 192 -2.87 -9.13 16.42
N PHE A 193 -3.57 -8.03 16.11
CA PHE A 193 -3.21 -7.13 15.02
C PHE A 193 -2.06 -6.18 15.36
N THR A 194 -1.71 -6.03 16.61
CA THR A 194 -0.48 -5.34 17.04
C THR A 194 0.74 -5.97 16.36
N LYS A 195 0.80 -7.32 16.33
CA LYS A 195 1.89 -8.03 15.66
C LYS A 195 1.94 -7.73 14.15
N ASN A 196 0.78 -7.65 13.51
CA ASN A 196 0.70 -7.33 12.07
C ASN A 196 1.22 -5.92 11.79
N TYR A 197 0.80 -4.94 12.58
CA TYR A 197 1.29 -3.57 12.49
C TYR A 197 2.81 -3.48 12.74
N MET A 198 3.29 -4.11 13.81
CA MET A 198 4.71 -4.09 14.17
C MET A 198 5.60 -4.72 13.10
N ASN A 199 5.18 -5.86 12.54
CA ASN A 199 5.89 -6.51 11.44
C ASN A 199 5.94 -5.61 10.19
N TRP A 200 4.84 -4.94 9.86
CA TRP A 200 4.78 -4.00 8.76
C TRP A 200 5.73 -2.82 8.98
N MET A 201 5.70 -2.20 10.14
CA MET A 201 6.51 -1.02 10.45
C MET A 201 8.01 -1.34 10.56
N LYS A 202 8.37 -2.47 11.19
CA LYS A 202 9.77 -2.91 11.30
C LYS A 202 10.37 -3.34 9.96
N GLY A 203 9.54 -3.82 9.04
CA GLY A 203 9.95 -4.18 7.67
C GLY A 203 9.74 -3.08 6.63
N THR A 204 9.37 -1.87 7.05
CA THR A 204 9.06 -0.80 6.09
C THR A 204 10.31 -0.32 5.36
N ARG A 205 10.15 -0.04 4.06
CA ARG A 205 11.16 0.60 3.21
C ARG A 205 10.71 2.00 2.86
N ASP A 206 11.59 2.80 2.27
CA ASP A 206 11.24 4.12 1.77
C ASP A 206 10.03 4.04 0.84
N TRP A 207 9.07 4.93 1.09
CA TRP A 207 7.77 4.90 0.43
C TRP A 207 7.79 5.76 -0.82
N CYS A 208 7.67 5.12 -2.00
CA CYS A 208 7.45 5.82 -3.24
C CYS A 208 6.06 6.47 -3.25
N ILE A 209 6.02 7.80 -3.37
CA ILE A 209 4.79 8.59 -3.31
C ILE A 209 4.35 9.16 -4.66
N SER A 210 5.18 9.08 -5.69
CA SER A 210 4.83 9.54 -7.04
C SER A 210 4.06 8.49 -7.83
N ARG A 211 3.08 8.95 -8.61
CA ARG A 211 2.27 8.13 -9.52
C ARG A 211 2.14 8.82 -10.87
N GLN A 212 2.28 8.05 -11.94
CA GLN A 212 2.13 8.50 -13.32
C GLN A 212 0.66 8.40 -13.73
N LEU A 213 -0.21 9.15 -13.06
CA LEU A 213 -1.65 9.15 -13.29
C LEU A 213 -2.09 10.50 -13.87
N TRP A 214 -3.03 10.45 -14.79
CA TRP A 214 -3.65 11.66 -15.35
C TRP A 214 -4.44 12.45 -14.30
N TRP A 215 -5.15 11.75 -13.42
CA TRP A 215 -6.00 12.35 -12.40
C TRP A 215 -5.42 12.15 -11.01
N GLY A 216 -5.26 13.24 -10.31
CA GLY A 216 -4.75 13.26 -8.94
C GLY A 216 -4.19 14.62 -8.57
N HIS A 217 -3.71 14.78 -7.34
CA HIS A 217 -3.04 15.99 -6.91
C HIS A 217 -1.58 15.94 -7.38
N GLN A 218 -1.25 16.83 -8.29
CA GLN A 218 0.08 16.96 -8.88
C GLN A 218 1.10 17.31 -7.81
N ILE A 219 2.30 16.74 -7.92
CA ILE A 219 3.38 16.98 -6.98
C ILE A 219 3.78 18.46 -7.05
N PRO A 220 3.81 19.18 -5.91
CA PRO A 220 4.10 20.61 -5.86
C PRO A 220 5.61 20.88 -5.89
N ALA A 221 6.30 20.28 -6.85
CA ALA A 221 7.72 20.45 -7.11
C ALA A 221 7.93 21.03 -8.51
N TYR A 222 8.84 21.98 -8.61
CA TYR A 222 9.12 22.75 -9.82
C TYR A 222 10.62 22.67 -10.13
N TYR A 223 10.93 22.34 -11.36
CA TYR A 223 12.30 22.25 -11.87
C TYR A 223 12.64 23.54 -12.62
N CYS A 224 13.72 24.21 -12.22
CA CYS A 224 14.20 25.36 -12.96
C CYS A 224 14.71 24.93 -14.35
N ASP A 225 14.18 25.51 -15.42
CA ASP A 225 14.53 25.15 -16.78
C ASP A 225 15.98 25.55 -17.13
N ASP A 226 16.53 26.57 -16.43
CA ASP A 226 17.89 27.05 -16.69
C ASP A 226 18.97 26.21 -16.01
N CYS A 227 18.78 25.80 -14.75
CA CYS A 227 19.82 25.13 -13.96
C CYS A 227 19.43 23.77 -13.35
N GLY A 228 18.19 23.31 -13.53
CA GLY A 228 17.70 22.03 -13.00
C GLY A 228 17.44 22.00 -11.51
N GLU A 229 17.54 23.12 -10.80
CA GLU A 229 17.25 23.19 -9.35
C GLU A 229 15.81 22.85 -9.08
N THR A 230 15.56 22.07 -8.01
CA THR A 230 14.22 21.64 -7.60
C THR A 230 13.71 22.54 -6.49
N VAL A 231 12.54 23.16 -6.69
CA VAL A 231 11.89 24.02 -5.70
C VAL A 231 10.53 23.43 -5.35
N VAL A 232 10.29 23.17 -4.08
CA VAL A 232 8.97 22.72 -3.59
C VAL A 232 8.19 23.93 -3.10
N ALA A 233 7.04 24.20 -3.72
CA ALA A 233 6.21 25.36 -3.41
C ALA A 233 4.73 25.09 -3.69
N LYS A 234 3.82 25.86 -3.05
CA LYS A 234 2.37 25.75 -3.30
C LYS A 234 1.98 26.23 -4.70
N GLU A 235 2.71 27.20 -5.20
CA GLU A 235 2.50 27.84 -6.50
C GLU A 235 3.84 27.90 -7.25
N THR A 236 3.78 28.13 -8.57
CA THR A 236 4.98 28.25 -9.39
C THR A 236 5.91 29.36 -8.84
N PRO A 237 7.17 29.04 -8.53
CA PRO A 237 8.11 30.03 -8.02
C PRO A 237 8.35 31.16 -9.03
N CYS A 238 8.50 32.40 -8.54
CA CYS A 238 8.81 33.54 -9.40
C CYS A 238 10.29 33.58 -9.79
N THR A 239 11.17 33.05 -8.92
CA THR A 239 12.63 33.16 -9.10
C THR A 239 13.33 31.94 -8.54
N CYS A 240 14.27 31.39 -9.28
CA CYS A 240 15.10 30.29 -8.84
C CYS A 240 16.11 30.73 -7.77
N PRO A 241 16.15 30.08 -6.60
CA PRO A 241 17.08 30.47 -5.51
C PRO A 241 18.55 30.25 -5.87
N LYS A 242 18.84 29.42 -6.87
CA LYS A 242 20.20 29.06 -7.27
C LYS A 242 20.77 29.95 -8.40
N CYS A 243 19.99 30.19 -9.45
CA CYS A 243 20.47 30.88 -10.64
C CYS A 243 19.73 32.19 -10.96
N GLY A 244 18.66 32.51 -10.24
CA GLY A 244 17.83 33.70 -10.50
C GLY A 244 16.90 33.57 -11.72
N GLY A 245 16.86 32.41 -12.39
CA GLY A 245 15.96 32.15 -13.52
C GLY A 245 14.48 32.16 -13.10
N SER A 246 13.57 32.45 -14.06
CA SER A 246 12.14 32.59 -13.80
C SER A 246 11.28 31.54 -14.52
N LYS A 247 11.90 30.63 -15.23
CA LYS A 247 11.19 29.56 -15.95
C LYS A 247 11.25 28.25 -15.18
N PHE A 248 10.07 27.66 -14.97
CA PHE A 248 9.93 26.44 -14.22
C PHE A 248 8.99 25.46 -14.91
N THR A 249 9.35 24.18 -14.87
CA THR A 249 8.48 23.07 -15.25
C THR A 249 8.04 22.34 -13.99
N GLN A 250 6.72 22.20 -13.76
CA GLN A 250 6.21 21.42 -12.62
C GLN A 250 6.38 19.93 -12.87
N ASP A 251 6.62 19.17 -11.81
CA ASP A 251 6.67 17.72 -11.85
C ASP A 251 5.36 17.16 -12.43
N PRO A 252 5.39 16.30 -13.47
CA PRO A 252 4.19 15.79 -14.11
C PRO A 252 3.46 14.72 -13.31
N ASP A 253 4.11 14.13 -12.31
CA ASP A 253 3.55 13.05 -11.51
C ASP A 253 2.54 13.57 -10.49
N THR A 254 1.68 12.66 -10.02
CA THR A 254 0.72 12.90 -8.95
C THR A 254 1.13 12.19 -7.68
N LEU A 255 0.68 12.69 -6.53
CA LEU A 255 0.90 12.04 -5.24
C LEU A 255 0.05 10.77 -5.11
N ASP A 256 0.59 9.77 -4.44
CA ASP A 256 -0.13 8.58 -4.02
C ASP A 256 -1.39 8.96 -3.22
N THR A 257 -2.51 8.32 -3.49
CA THR A 257 -3.78 8.50 -2.76
C THR A 257 -3.59 8.41 -1.24
N TRP A 258 -2.75 7.50 -0.80
CA TRP A 258 -2.49 7.31 0.63
C TRP A 258 -1.72 8.47 1.28
N PHE A 259 -1.09 9.32 0.49
CA PHE A 259 -0.37 10.49 1.01
C PHE A 259 -1.34 11.49 1.63
N SER A 260 -2.42 11.85 0.93
CA SER A 260 -3.47 12.71 1.48
C SER A 260 -4.39 11.98 2.46
N SER A 261 -4.69 10.70 2.23
CA SER A 261 -5.50 9.88 3.15
C SER A 261 -4.90 9.74 4.54
N ALA A 262 -3.57 9.83 4.65
CA ALA A 262 -2.86 9.81 5.93
C ALA A 262 -3.15 11.03 6.81
N LEU A 263 -3.61 12.13 6.22
CA LEU A 263 -3.91 13.37 6.92
C LEU A 263 -5.32 13.40 7.54
N TRP A 264 -6.16 12.39 7.23
CA TRP A 264 -7.55 12.32 7.64
C TRP A 264 -7.82 12.70 9.11
N PRO A 265 -7.11 12.18 10.11
CA PRO A 265 -7.45 12.40 11.51
C PRO A 265 -7.39 13.87 11.96
N PHE A 266 -6.63 14.71 11.27
CA PHE A 266 -6.42 16.11 11.64
C PHE A 266 -6.77 17.10 10.53
N SER A 267 -6.64 16.74 9.25
CA SER A 267 -6.96 17.66 8.15
C SER A 267 -8.47 17.96 8.07
N THR A 268 -9.32 16.98 8.36
CA THR A 268 -10.79 17.16 8.39
C THR A 268 -11.28 18.02 9.54
N LEU A 269 -10.43 18.23 10.55
CA LEU A 269 -10.70 19.06 11.73
C LEU A 269 -10.14 20.47 11.60
N GLY A 270 -9.63 20.84 10.42
CA GLY A 270 -9.19 22.19 10.10
C GLY A 270 -7.69 22.42 10.10
N TRP A 271 -6.86 21.38 10.38
CA TRP A 271 -5.40 21.49 10.22
C TRP A 271 -5.07 21.93 8.77
N PRO A 272 -4.12 22.83 8.50
CA PRO A 272 -3.06 23.30 9.39
C PRO A 272 -3.41 24.52 10.26
N ASN A 273 -4.66 24.94 10.33
CA ASN A 273 -5.07 25.98 11.28
C ASN A 273 -5.13 25.40 12.70
N GLU A 274 -4.09 25.64 13.48
CA GLU A 274 -4.00 25.17 14.87
C GLU A 274 -5.03 25.80 15.81
N ASP A 275 -5.66 26.90 15.40
CA ASP A 275 -6.72 27.57 16.15
C ASP A 275 -8.13 27.04 15.87
N SER A 276 -8.25 26.06 14.97
CA SER A 276 -9.54 25.40 14.73
C SER A 276 -10.14 24.83 16.02
N ALA A 277 -11.39 25.18 16.30
CA ALA A 277 -12.11 24.68 17.47
C ALA A 277 -12.30 23.16 17.42
N ASP A 278 -12.60 22.63 16.23
CA ASP A 278 -12.77 21.20 16.01
C ASP A 278 -11.46 20.43 16.23
N LEU A 279 -10.34 20.96 15.74
CA LEU A 279 -9.04 20.34 15.95
C LEU A 279 -8.67 20.29 17.44
N LYS A 280 -8.91 21.40 18.17
CA LYS A 280 -8.62 21.46 19.61
C LYS A 280 -9.51 20.53 20.44
N TYR A 281 -10.75 20.27 20.01
CA TYR A 281 -11.71 19.47 20.74
C TYR A 281 -11.64 17.97 20.38
N PHE A 282 -11.55 17.63 19.10
CA PHE A 282 -11.67 16.26 18.61
C PHE A 282 -10.34 15.54 18.34
N TYR A 283 -9.21 16.25 18.31
CA TYR A 283 -7.91 15.65 18.05
C TYR A 283 -7.04 15.65 19.32
N PRO A 284 -6.41 14.51 19.69
CA PRO A 284 -6.54 13.16 19.10
C PRO A 284 -7.93 12.57 19.28
N THR A 285 -8.35 11.68 18.35
CA THR A 285 -9.59 10.94 18.47
C THR A 285 -9.42 9.74 19.41
N ASN A 286 -10.55 9.18 19.91
CA ASN A 286 -10.46 8.02 20.81
C ASN A 286 -10.30 6.72 20.03
N THR A 287 -11.17 6.49 19.04
CA THR A 287 -11.22 5.21 18.35
C THR A 287 -11.25 5.38 16.84
N LEU A 288 -10.36 4.68 16.16
CA LEU A 288 -10.42 4.42 14.71
C LEU A 288 -11.00 3.04 14.48
N VAL A 289 -12.02 2.92 13.63
CA VAL A 289 -12.59 1.64 13.21
C VAL A 289 -12.25 1.39 11.74
N THR A 290 -11.60 0.26 11.42
CA THR A 290 -11.18 -0.04 10.05
C THR A 290 -10.98 -1.55 9.81
N GLY A 291 -10.86 -1.93 8.54
CA GLY A 291 -10.55 -3.31 8.15
C GLY A 291 -9.07 -3.66 8.33
N TYR A 292 -8.81 -4.93 8.56
CA TYR A 292 -7.43 -5.42 8.74
C TYR A 292 -6.56 -5.28 7.48
N ASP A 293 -7.16 -5.23 6.31
CA ASP A 293 -6.45 -5.21 5.02
C ASP A 293 -5.78 -3.86 4.72
N ILE A 294 -6.10 -2.81 5.45
CA ILE A 294 -5.50 -1.48 5.28
C ILE A 294 -4.71 -0.99 6.50
N ILE A 295 -4.34 -1.89 7.41
CA ILE A 295 -3.46 -1.54 8.55
C ILE A 295 -2.16 -0.91 8.04
N GLY A 296 -1.48 -1.56 7.08
CA GLY A 296 -0.24 -1.06 6.50
C GLY A 296 -0.43 0.15 5.59
N PHE A 297 -1.55 0.22 4.86
CA PHE A 297 -1.76 1.29 3.87
C PHE A 297 -2.33 2.57 4.48
N TRP A 298 -3.20 2.48 5.46
CA TRP A 298 -3.88 3.64 6.02
C TRP A 298 -3.54 3.90 7.48
N VAL A 299 -3.72 2.89 8.35
CA VAL A 299 -3.50 3.08 9.80
C VAL A 299 -2.07 3.51 10.09
N SER A 300 -1.09 2.80 9.56
CA SER A 300 0.32 3.14 9.77
C SER A 300 0.65 4.55 9.28
N ARG A 301 0.09 4.94 8.12
CA ARG A 301 0.31 6.26 7.54
C ARG A 301 -0.33 7.38 8.36
N MET A 302 -1.52 7.17 8.88
CA MET A 302 -2.14 8.12 9.81
C MET A 302 -1.32 8.30 11.09
N ILE A 303 -0.79 7.21 11.64
CA ILE A 303 0.00 7.23 12.87
C ILE A 303 1.29 8.04 12.66
N PHE A 304 2.11 7.67 11.67
CA PHE A 304 3.37 8.39 11.49
C PHE A 304 3.17 9.83 10.99
N SER A 305 2.13 10.11 10.20
CA SER A 305 1.81 11.48 9.79
C SER A 305 1.30 12.33 10.95
N GLY A 306 0.43 11.78 11.81
CA GLY A 306 -0.02 12.45 13.02
C GLY A 306 1.14 12.83 13.92
N LEU A 307 2.01 11.88 14.22
CA LEU A 307 3.20 12.12 15.03
C LEU A 307 4.15 13.15 14.40
N ALA A 308 4.37 13.08 13.09
CA ALA A 308 5.27 13.99 12.38
C ALA A 308 4.74 15.44 12.30
N TYR A 309 3.42 15.62 12.06
CA TYR A 309 2.86 16.95 11.82
C TYR A 309 2.29 17.60 13.07
N THR A 310 1.80 16.83 14.04
CA THR A 310 1.14 17.37 15.24
C THR A 310 1.89 17.02 16.54
N GLY A 311 2.88 16.16 16.48
CA GLY A 311 3.60 15.67 17.64
C GLY A 311 2.79 14.72 18.54
N LYS A 312 1.58 14.31 18.12
CA LYS A 312 0.67 13.47 18.92
C LYS A 312 0.19 12.26 18.12
N ALA A 313 -0.02 11.13 18.81
CA ALA A 313 -0.71 10.00 18.24
C ALA A 313 -2.13 10.41 17.80
N PRO A 314 -2.60 10.04 16.59
CA PRO A 314 -3.87 10.54 16.06
C PRO A 314 -5.11 9.93 16.73
N PHE A 315 -4.98 8.78 17.38
CA PHE A 315 -6.02 8.04 18.11
C PHE A 315 -5.36 7.11 19.13
N ASP A 316 -6.10 6.72 20.15
CA ASP A 316 -5.61 5.79 21.19
C ASP A 316 -5.96 4.33 20.92
N THR A 317 -7.07 4.07 20.22
CA THR A 317 -7.55 2.71 19.93
C THR A 317 -7.83 2.50 18.45
N VAL A 318 -7.33 1.39 17.90
CA VAL A 318 -7.63 0.91 16.54
C VAL A 318 -8.47 -0.36 16.64
N CYS A 319 -9.78 -0.22 16.42
CA CYS A 319 -10.71 -1.35 16.41
C CYS A 319 -10.77 -1.93 15.00
N ILE A 320 -10.28 -3.16 14.85
CA ILE A 320 -10.18 -3.86 13.56
C ILE A 320 -11.40 -4.75 13.35
N HIS A 321 -12.10 -4.53 12.24
CA HIS A 321 -13.15 -5.43 11.77
C HIS A 321 -12.66 -6.32 10.61
N GLY A 322 -13.39 -7.41 10.37
CA GLY A 322 -13.18 -8.27 9.21
C GLY A 322 -13.82 -7.72 7.93
N ILE A 323 -13.66 -8.46 6.83
CA ILE A 323 -14.24 -8.12 5.52
C ILE A 323 -15.52 -8.95 5.33
N VAL A 324 -16.53 -8.34 4.72
CA VAL A 324 -17.72 -9.06 4.26
C VAL A 324 -17.37 -9.82 2.99
N ARG A 325 -17.60 -11.15 3.02
CA ARG A 325 -17.37 -12.08 1.90
C ARG A 325 -18.71 -12.54 1.34
N ASP A 326 -18.69 -13.04 0.11
CA ASP A 326 -19.87 -13.65 -0.48
C ASP A 326 -20.30 -14.93 0.28
N SER A 327 -21.43 -15.52 -0.11
CA SER A 327 -21.97 -16.73 0.54
C SER A 327 -21.03 -17.93 0.48
N GLN A 328 -20.11 -17.96 -0.49
CA GLN A 328 -19.10 -19.00 -0.64
C GLN A 328 -17.79 -18.68 0.13
N GLY A 329 -17.70 -17.51 0.76
CA GLY A 329 -16.52 -17.06 1.51
C GLY A 329 -15.44 -16.41 0.66
N ARG A 330 -15.72 -16.06 -0.60
CA ARG A 330 -14.76 -15.38 -1.48
C ARG A 330 -14.81 -13.87 -1.23
N LYS A 331 -13.67 -13.21 -1.37
CA LYS A 331 -13.61 -11.72 -1.31
C LYS A 331 -14.44 -11.14 -2.45
N MET A 332 -15.32 -10.20 -2.15
CA MET A 332 -16.10 -9.48 -3.14
C MET A 332 -15.20 -8.57 -3.98
N SER A 333 -15.35 -8.62 -5.30
CA SER A 333 -14.62 -7.77 -6.23
C SER A 333 -15.46 -7.45 -7.47
N LYS A 334 -15.17 -6.29 -8.08
CA LYS A 334 -15.84 -5.89 -9.35
C LYS A 334 -15.56 -6.89 -10.47
N SER A 335 -14.34 -7.45 -10.51
CA SER A 335 -13.93 -8.42 -11.53
C SER A 335 -14.65 -9.76 -11.44
N LEU A 336 -15.06 -10.18 -10.24
CA LEU A 336 -15.80 -11.41 -10.02
C LEU A 336 -17.32 -11.21 -10.14
N GLY A 337 -17.80 -9.97 -10.17
CA GLY A 337 -19.24 -9.67 -10.23
C GLY A 337 -20.04 -10.20 -9.03
N ASN A 338 -19.37 -10.51 -7.91
CA ASN A 338 -19.96 -11.07 -6.69
C ASN A 338 -20.21 -10.01 -5.60
N GLY A 339 -20.13 -8.73 -5.95
CA GLY A 339 -20.46 -7.62 -5.07
C GLY A 339 -21.96 -7.56 -4.80
N ILE A 340 -22.33 -7.19 -3.58
CA ILE A 340 -23.72 -6.99 -3.16
C ILE A 340 -23.88 -5.49 -2.91
N ASP A 341 -24.84 -4.87 -3.59
CA ASP A 341 -25.15 -3.46 -3.37
C ASP A 341 -25.95 -3.30 -2.07
N PRO A 342 -25.41 -2.59 -1.07
CA PRO A 342 -26.12 -2.35 0.19
C PRO A 342 -27.42 -1.57 -0.01
N LEU A 343 -27.54 -0.73 -1.04
CA LEU A 343 -28.77 0.01 -1.31
C LEU A 343 -29.91 -0.88 -1.79
N GLU A 344 -29.61 -1.91 -2.60
CA GLU A 344 -30.60 -2.92 -2.99
C GLU A 344 -31.10 -3.73 -1.78
N VAL A 345 -30.18 -4.10 -0.88
CA VAL A 345 -30.54 -4.80 0.36
C VAL A 345 -31.39 -3.90 1.26
N ILE A 346 -31.07 -2.62 1.39
CA ILE A 346 -31.86 -1.64 2.14
C ILE A 346 -33.26 -1.49 1.55
N ALA A 347 -33.37 -1.40 0.24
CA ALA A 347 -34.67 -1.30 -0.45
C ALA A 347 -35.57 -2.50 -0.17
N GLN A 348 -34.99 -3.71 -0.05
CA GLN A 348 -35.72 -4.96 0.14
C GLN A 348 -36.04 -5.24 1.62
N TYR A 349 -35.11 -5.02 2.53
CA TYR A 349 -35.19 -5.46 3.92
C TYR A 349 -35.22 -4.32 4.95
N GLY A 350 -34.90 -3.11 4.54
CA GLY A 350 -34.76 -1.93 5.42
C GLY A 350 -33.31 -1.74 5.95
N ALA A 351 -32.98 -0.49 6.24
CA ALA A 351 -31.65 -0.12 6.72
C ALA A 351 -31.32 -0.76 8.08
N ASP A 352 -32.28 -0.82 8.99
CA ASP A 352 -32.10 -1.41 10.33
C ASP A 352 -31.74 -2.90 10.24
N ALA A 353 -32.39 -3.64 9.35
CA ALA A 353 -32.10 -5.05 9.14
C ALA A 353 -30.68 -5.30 8.67
N LEU A 354 -30.20 -4.52 7.68
CA LEU A 354 -28.83 -4.63 7.19
C LEU A 354 -27.82 -4.25 8.28
N ARG A 355 -28.01 -3.11 8.94
CA ARG A 355 -27.11 -2.61 10.00
C ARG A 355 -27.04 -3.59 11.17
N PHE A 356 -28.18 -4.08 11.64
CA PHE A 356 -28.23 -5.05 12.73
C PHE A 356 -27.53 -6.35 12.37
N MET A 357 -27.77 -6.89 11.17
CA MET A 357 -27.11 -8.11 10.69
C MET A 357 -25.58 -7.95 10.63
N LEU A 358 -25.09 -6.80 10.16
CA LEU A 358 -23.65 -6.53 10.10
C LEU A 358 -23.03 -6.47 11.49
N VAL A 359 -23.68 -5.80 12.44
CA VAL A 359 -23.19 -5.68 13.83
C VAL A 359 -23.28 -7.02 14.55
N ASP A 360 -24.44 -7.68 14.52
CA ASP A 360 -24.68 -8.98 15.20
C ASP A 360 -23.79 -10.09 14.61
N GLY A 361 -23.59 -10.10 13.29
CA GLY A 361 -22.78 -11.07 12.58
C GLY A 361 -21.26 -10.89 12.74
N SER A 362 -20.76 -9.70 13.12
CA SER A 362 -19.35 -9.40 13.14
C SER A 362 -18.67 -9.81 14.46
N THR A 363 -17.45 -10.35 14.37
CA THR A 363 -16.54 -10.51 15.51
C THR A 363 -15.29 -9.68 15.20
N PRO A 364 -14.77 -8.87 16.13
CA PRO A 364 -13.60 -8.05 15.86
C PRO A 364 -12.48 -8.85 15.19
N GLY A 365 -12.02 -8.34 14.05
CA GLY A 365 -10.94 -8.92 13.25
C GLY A 365 -11.26 -10.20 12.48
N ASN A 366 -12.48 -10.68 12.45
CA ASN A 366 -12.87 -11.87 11.70
C ASN A 366 -13.80 -11.52 10.52
N ASP A 367 -13.57 -12.17 9.38
CA ASP A 367 -14.43 -12.05 8.21
C ASP A 367 -15.81 -12.64 8.47
N MET A 368 -16.82 -12.04 7.87
CA MET A 368 -18.18 -12.59 7.88
C MET A 368 -18.63 -12.92 6.45
N ARG A 369 -19.47 -13.94 6.33
CA ARG A 369 -20.15 -14.25 5.07
C ARG A 369 -21.49 -13.55 5.01
N TYR A 370 -21.76 -12.88 3.91
CA TYR A 370 -23.09 -12.38 3.63
C TYR A 370 -24.03 -13.54 3.33
N ILE A 371 -25.09 -13.66 4.11
CA ILE A 371 -26.13 -14.68 3.95
C ILE A 371 -27.47 -13.95 4.04
N GLU A 372 -28.24 -13.95 2.96
CA GLU A 372 -29.51 -13.22 2.86
C GLU A 372 -30.50 -13.58 3.95
N LYS A 373 -30.58 -14.88 4.32
CA LYS A 373 -31.42 -15.34 5.44
C LYS A 373 -31.10 -14.67 6.80
N LYS A 374 -29.85 -14.21 7.00
CA LYS A 374 -29.48 -13.46 8.21
C LYS A 374 -30.06 -12.06 8.20
N VAL A 375 -30.12 -11.41 7.02
CA VAL A 375 -30.77 -10.09 6.86
C VAL A 375 -32.26 -10.21 7.12
N GLU A 376 -32.89 -11.26 6.58
CA GLU A 376 -34.31 -11.56 6.82
C GLU A 376 -34.59 -11.80 8.33
N ALA A 377 -33.75 -12.57 9.00
CA ALA A 377 -33.86 -12.80 10.46
C ALA A 377 -33.72 -11.48 11.25
N ALA A 378 -32.80 -10.61 10.85
CA ALA A 378 -32.62 -9.28 11.44
C ALA A 378 -33.86 -8.40 11.25
N ARG A 379 -34.47 -8.39 10.05
CA ARG A 379 -35.74 -7.71 9.79
C ARG A 379 -36.86 -8.24 10.70
N ASN A 380 -36.97 -9.55 10.81
CA ASN A 380 -37.99 -10.18 11.63
C ASN A 380 -37.82 -9.85 13.12
N PHE A 381 -36.56 -9.74 13.58
CA PHE A 381 -36.25 -9.29 14.93
C PHE A 381 -36.67 -7.82 15.16
N ALA A 382 -36.34 -6.92 14.23
CA ALA A 382 -36.77 -5.52 14.30
C ALA A 382 -38.30 -5.40 14.32
N ASN A 383 -39.01 -6.16 13.48
CA ASN A 383 -40.47 -6.24 13.47
C ASN A 383 -41.05 -6.78 14.79
N LYS A 384 -40.38 -7.74 15.42
CA LYS A 384 -40.78 -8.25 16.74
C LYS A 384 -40.74 -7.13 17.78
N LEU A 385 -39.68 -6.35 17.84
CA LEU A 385 -39.54 -5.22 18.76
C LEU A 385 -40.63 -4.17 18.50
N TRP A 386 -40.81 -3.81 17.23
CA TRP A 386 -41.84 -2.85 16.81
C TRP A 386 -43.25 -3.28 17.26
N ASN A 387 -43.63 -4.53 16.94
CA ASN A 387 -44.95 -5.05 17.29
C ASN A 387 -45.14 -5.20 18.78
N ALA A 388 -44.13 -5.61 19.55
CA ALA A 388 -44.19 -5.69 21.02
C ALA A 388 -44.41 -4.30 21.63
N THR A 389 -43.65 -3.30 21.16
CA THR A 389 -43.82 -1.91 21.62
C THR A 389 -45.20 -1.36 21.25
N ARG A 390 -45.62 -1.61 20.00
CA ARG A 390 -46.97 -1.20 19.56
C ARG A 390 -48.08 -1.81 20.41
N PHE A 391 -47.95 -3.10 20.71
CA PHE A 391 -48.91 -3.81 21.58
C PHE A 391 -48.98 -3.17 22.96
N VAL A 392 -47.85 -2.84 23.58
CA VAL A 392 -47.80 -2.14 24.86
C VAL A 392 -48.52 -0.78 24.78
N LEU A 393 -48.15 0.04 23.77
CA LEU A 393 -48.71 1.38 23.59
C LEU A 393 -50.24 1.36 23.39
N MET A 394 -50.76 0.37 22.66
CA MET A 394 -52.19 0.22 22.40
C MET A 394 -53.01 -0.17 23.66
N ASN A 395 -52.33 -0.68 24.68
CA ASN A 395 -52.96 -1.12 25.93
C ASN A 395 -52.70 -0.17 27.09
N LEU A 396 -52.05 0.97 26.84
CA LEU A 396 -51.91 2.01 27.87
C LEU A 396 -53.21 2.80 28.00
N PRO A 397 -53.62 3.16 29.26
CA PRO A 397 -54.75 4.07 29.47
C PRO A 397 -54.48 5.46 28.86
N GLU A 398 -55.53 6.18 28.49
CA GLU A 398 -55.40 7.54 27.91
C GLU A 398 -54.72 8.51 28.86
N ASP A 399 -54.84 8.32 30.16
CA ASP A 399 -54.27 9.17 31.22
C ASP A 399 -52.96 8.63 31.77
N PHE A 400 -52.32 7.65 31.07
CA PHE A 400 -51.07 7.05 31.47
C PHE A 400 -49.95 8.10 31.64
N GLN A 401 -49.36 8.14 32.83
CA GLN A 401 -48.20 8.94 33.10
C GLN A 401 -46.95 8.04 33.19
N PRO A 402 -45.90 8.32 32.37
CA PRO A 402 -44.66 7.56 32.44
C PRO A 402 -44.00 7.66 33.81
N GLY A 403 -43.57 6.53 34.38
CA GLY A 403 -42.87 6.46 35.65
C GLY A 403 -42.85 5.06 36.19
N LEU A 404 -41.91 4.81 37.09
CA LEU A 404 -41.89 3.56 37.86
C LEU A 404 -42.87 3.67 39.02
N PRO A 405 -43.70 2.64 39.25
CA PRO A 405 -44.51 2.56 40.46
C PRO A 405 -43.63 2.56 41.72
N SER A 406 -44.22 2.95 42.89
CA SER A 406 -43.53 2.80 44.17
C SER A 406 -43.20 1.31 44.43
N GLU A 407 -42.11 1.05 45.12
CA GLU A 407 -41.61 -0.33 45.34
C GLU A 407 -42.65 -1.23 46.01
N GLU A 408 -43.51 -0.67 46.83
CA GLU A 408 -44.61 -1.36 47.53
C GLU A 408 -45.69 -1.90 46.60
N LYS A 409 -45.81 -1.29 45.39
CA LYS A 409 -46.77 -1.68 44.37
C LYS A 409 -46.24 -2.71 43.39
N LEU A 410 -44.93 -3.00 43.45
CA LEU A 410 -44.26 -3.98 42.58
C LEU A 410 -44.44 -5.39 43.14
N ASP A 411 -44.95 -6.27 42.31
CA ASP A 411 -45.00 -7.70 42.65
C ASP A 411 -43.66 -8.41 42.43
N MET A 412 -43.59 -9.70 42.65
CA MET A 412 -42.37 -10.49 42.46
C MET A 412 -41.90 -10.52 41.01
N SER A 413 -42.84 -10.52 40.07
CA SER A 413 -42.55 -10.55 38.63
C SER A 413 -41.95 -9.23 38.16
N ASP A 414 -42.51 -8.12 38.64
CA ASP A 414 -42.04 -6.77 38.37
C ASP A 414 -40.60 -6.57 38.87
N LYS A 415 -40.35 -6.96 40.12
CA LYS A 415 -39.02 -6.87 40.73
C LYS A 415 -38.01 -7.73 39.98
N TRP A 416 -38.42 -8.93 39.54
CA TRP A 416 -37.56 -9.81 38.75
C TRP A 416 -37.22 -9.19 37.39
N VAL A 417 -38.20 -8.65 36.65
CA VAL A 417 -37.97 -8.01 35.34
C VAL A 417 -37.05 -6.80 35.47
N LEU A 418 -37.29 -5.91 36.42
CA LEU A 418 -36.47 -4.74 36.67
C LEU A 418 -35.03 -5.10 37.05
N THR A 419 -34.87 -6.13 37.89
CA THR A 419 -33.55 -6.66 38.24
C THR A 419 -32.81 -7.19 37.01
N LYS A 420 -33.49 -7.98 36.16
CA LYS A 420 -32.92 -8.50 34.93
C LYS A 420 -32.56 -7.39 33.93
N LEU A 421 -33.43 -6.41 33.79
CA LEU A 421 -33.18 -5.24 32.92
C LEU A 421 -31.90 -4.52 33.32
N ASN A 422 -31.73 -4.21 34.60
CA ASN A 422 -30.55 -3.53 35.12
C ASN A 422 -29.27 -4.38 34.95
N GLN A 423 -29.34 -5.69 35.22
CA GLN A 423 -28.23 -6.60 34.99
C GLN A 423 -27.79 -6.65 33.52
N VAL A 424 -28.76 -6.76 32.62
CA VAL A 424 -28.47 -6.82 31.15
C VAL A 424 -27.95 -5.49 30.67
N ALA A 425 -28.53 -4.36 31.08
CA ALA A 425 -28.07 -3.04 30.71
C ALA A 425 -26.61 -2.78 31.13
N GLY A 426 -26.28 -3.14 32.40
CA GLY A 426 -24.90 -3.06 32.89
C GLY A 426 -23.93 -3.92 32.08
N ALA A 427 -24.26 -5.20 31.88
CA ALA A 427 -23.43 -6.10 31.11
C ALA A 427 -23.26 -5.66 29.65
N MET A 428 -24.29 -5.05 29.03
CA MET A 428 -24.18 -4.49 27.69
C MET A 428 -23.22 -3.30 27.65
N SER A 429 -23.29 -2.37 28.58
CA SER A 429 -22.39 -1.24 28.70
C SER A 429 -20.94 -1.70 28.86
N ASP A 430 -20.69 -2.60 29.79
CA ASP A 430 -19.37 -3.17 30.06
C ASP A 430 -18.79 -3.85 28.81
N ASN A 431 -19.60 -4.63 28.07
CA ASN A 431 -19.16 -5.29 26.83
C ASN A 431 -18.85 -4.28 25.73
N LEU A 432 -19.64 -3.22 25.58
CA LEU A 432 -19.40 -2.16 24.60
C LEU A 432 -18.10 -1.41 24.90
N ASP A 433 -17.84 -1.08 26.15
CA ASP A 433 -16.61 -0.41 26.59
C ASP A 433 -15.37 -1.26 26.33
N HIS A 434 -15.50 -2.58 26.33
CA HIS A 434 -14.42 -3.52 26.01
C HIS A 434 -14.39 -3.96 24.53
N TYR A 435 -15.20 -3.36 23.67
CA TYR A 435 -15.36 -3.76 22.24
C TYR A 435 -15.77 -5.24 22.08
N GLU A 436 -16.39 -5.81 23.12
CA GLU A 436 -16.92 -7.17 23.08
C GLU A 436 -18.33 -7.20 22.47
N LYS A 437 -18.68 -8.33 21.89
CA LYS A 437 -19.98 -8.46 21.23
C LYS A 437 -21.15 -8.37 22.21
N ILE A 438 -22.15 -7.61 21.77
CA ILE A 438 -23.49 -7.58 22.35
C ILE A 438 -24.14 -8.98 22.42
N GLY A 439 -23.75 -9.91 21.53
CA GLY A 439 -24.35 -11.25 21.42
C GLY A 439 -23.95 -12.27 22.49
N ARG A 440 -22.99 -12.00 23.38
CA ARG A 440 -22.72 -12.86 24.55
C ARG A 440 -23.59 -12.54 25.75
N ALA A 441 -24.42 -11.53 25.67
CA ALA A 441 -25.42 -11.20 26.68
C ALA A 441 -26.69 -12.08 26.61
N HIS A 442 -26.67 -13.21 25.90
CA HIS A 442 -27.68 -14.25 26.01
C HIS A 442 -27.40 -15.06 27.28
N VAL A 443 -27.83 -14.55 28.38
CA VAL A 443 -28.07 -15.33 29.58
C VAL A 443 -29.55 -15.49 29.75
#